data_ef6397cc1db1da750effef39e24d43cf
#
_entry.id   ef6397cc1db1da750effef39e24d43cf
#
_cell.length_a   1.000
_cell.length_b   1.000
_cell.length_c   1.000
_cell.angle_alpha   90.00
_cell.angle_beta   90.00
_cell.angle_gamma   90.00
#
_symmetry.space_group_name_H-M   'P 1'
#
loop_
_entity.id
_entity.type
_entity.pdbx_description
1 polymer ?
#
loop_
_entity_poly.entity_id
_entity_poly.type
_entity_poly.pdbx_seq_one_letter_code
_entity_poly.pdbx_strand_id
1 'polypeptide(L)'
;MLEKIIFNLFAFTLFILIFIKFIRKNDTSYVYLLIKQFVGIAINFIELSFGKSFGAIVKLIMYLLSVILPIFFIWLEYKKKIDFAEVFYVLVAKVTILIGKEEVAKKYLLQLVEKYPNSIKGHKYLAEIYEKAEKYELALEEYEKTYELNQDDKEIYLKIGKLCGSIGREKEAIEILGELIRNKPDYYEASMILADILNSKKEFKEAVQVYMNALKYRPADYDLYYHLGMTYTLLNDFAKAKECYEKAAQINSALYHARYSLGQINLLYGDLEEAEKYFMECIEAEEVESGAYYYLARIAMIKGETEKAKNYVNIAIEENPTLYDKMADENIFMPIIDEVNKPRLSVDGKKKNKRKTLSKKEMFIDLYLDNTCKIVGKLNNNDIEMMENVKKTKQQTINLDNEVEKE
;
A
#
# COMPACT_ATOMS: atom_id res chain seq x y z
N MET A 1 -13.97 -43.50 41.74
CA MET A 1 -13.66 -42.53 42.84
C MET A 1 -12.15 -42.33 43.00
N LEU A 2 -11.37 -43.40 43.19
CA LEU A 2 -9.91 -43.32 43.38
C LEU A 2 -9.19 -42.58 42.23
N GLU A 3 -9.53 -42.85 40.98
CA GLU A 3 -8.95 -42.21 39.80
C GLU A 3 -9.13 -40.71 39.80
N LYS A 4 -10.33 -40.20 40.16
CA LYS A 4 -10.60 -38.79 40.25
C LYS A 4 -9.83 -38.11 41.39
N ILE A 5 -9.59 -38.81 42.50
CA ILE A 5 -8.78 -38.31 43.60
C ILE A 5 -7.32 -38.18 43.19
N ILE A 6 -6.76 -39.25 42.54
CA ILE A 6 -5.40 -39.24 42.02
C ILE A 6 -5.21 -38.12 41.01
N PHE A 7 -6.17 -37.93 40.10
CA PHE A 7 -6.13 -36.79 39.15
C PHE A 7 -6.10 -35.45 39.84
N ASN A 8 -6.96 -35.23 40.85
CA ASN A 8 -6.97 -33.97 41.58
C ASN A 8 -5.66 -33.71 42.33
N LEU A 9 -5.08 -34.71 42.95
CA LEU A 9 -3.77 -34.59 43.60
C LEU A 9 -2.66 -34.19 42.61
N PHE A 10 -2.65 -34.84 41.43
CA PHE A 10 -1.68 -34.56 40.38
C PHE A 10 -1.84 -33.14 39.83
N ALA A 11 -3.08 -32.74 39.49
CA ALA A 11 -3.38 -31.40 39.00
C ALA A 11 -3.04 -30.31 40.04
N PHE A 12 -3.30 -30.60 41.32
CA PHE A 12 -2.95 -29.67 42.39
C PHE A 12 -1.42 -29.53 42.61
N THR A 13 -0.68 -30.64 42.46
CA THR A 13 0.77 -30.59 42.48
C THR A 13 1.34 -29.73 41.36
N LEU A 14 0.81 -29.84 40.13
CA LEU A 14 1.16 -28.99 39.02
C LEU A 14 0.81 -27.50 39.30
N PHE A 15 -0.36 -27.27 39.92
CA PHE A 15 -0.79 -25.93 40.33
C PHE A 15 0.22 -25.30 41.29
N ILE A 16 0.68 -26.02 42.30
CA ILE A 16 1.69 -25.55 43.24
C ILE A 16 3.02 -25.21 42.51
N LEU A 17 3.45 -26.07 41.60
CA LEU A 17 4.68 -25.82 40.82
C LEU A 17 4.58 -24.52 39.98
N ILE A 18 3.45 -24.28 39.34
CA ILE A 18 3.20 -23.05 38.58
C ILE A 18 3.10 -21.83 39.53
N PHE A 19 2.47 -22.01 40.70
CA PHE A 19 2.37 -20.96 41.70
C PHE A 19 3.74 -20.54 42.26
N ILE A 20 4.62 -21.50 42.52
CA ILE A 20 6.02 -21.23 42.91
C ILE A 20 6.75 -20.48 41.83
N LYS A 21 6.55 -20.83 40.53
CA LYS A 21 7.11 -20.11 39.40
C LYS A 21 6.58 -18.69 39.31
N PHE A 22 5.26 -18.48 39.52
CA PHE A 22 4.65 -17.17 39.58
C PHE A 22 5.33 -16.28 40.63
N ILE A 23 5.50 -16.78 41.87
CA ILE A 23 6.14 -16.03 42.92
C ILE A 23 7.62 -15.70 42.57
N ARG A 24 8.37 -16.67 42.03
CA ARG A 24 9.79 -16.49 41.72
C ARG A 24 10.01 -15.49 40.54
N LYS A 25 9.17 -15.55 39.52
CA LYS A 25 9.31 -14.70 38.32
C LYS A 25 8.56 -13.38 38.43
N ASN A 26 7.68 -13.25 39.43
CA ASN A 26 6.76 -12.10 39.62
C ASN A 26 6.03 -11.70 38.33
N ASP A 27 5.51 -12.70 37.60
CA ASP A 27 4.96 -12.53 36.26
C ASP A 27 3.48 -12.86 36.23
N THR A 28 2.65 -11.84 35.98
CA THR A 28 1.19 -11.92 35.96
C THR A 28 0.63 -12.91 34.93
N SER A 29 1.42 -13.28 33.89
CA SER A 29 1.00 -14.27 32.89
C SER A 29 0.73 -15.65 33.52
N TYR A 30 1.48 -16.00 34.55
CA TYR A 30 1.24 -17.26 35.30
C TYR A 30 -0.09 -17.25 36.03
N VAL A 31 -0.64 -16.08 36.41
CA VAL A 31 -1.95 -15.97 37.06
C VAL A 31 -3.05 -16.50 36.15
N TYR A 32 -2.99 -16.18 34.85
CA TYR A 32 -4.00 -16.68 33.90
C TYR A 32 -3.91 -18.20 33.72
N LEU A 33 -2.71 -18.77 33.75
CA LEU A 33 -2.52 -20.22 33.70
C LEU A 33 -3.08 -20.86 34.99
N LEU A 34 -2.79 -20.27 36.14
CA LEU A 34 -3.32 -20.71 37.43
C LEU A 34 -4.85 -20.65 37.49
N ILE A 35 -5.47 -19.58 36.99
CA ILE A 35 -6.94 -19.45 36.94
C ILE A 35 -7.54 -20.56 36.05
N LYS A 36 -6.98 -20.80 34.86
CA LYS A 36 -7.47 -21.87 33.95
C LYS A 36 -7.31 -23.26 34.58
N GLN A 37 -6.18 -23.50 35.24
CA GLN A 37 -5.95 -24.75 35.93
C GLN A 37 -6.88 -24.92 37.12
N PHE A 38 -7.14 -23.86 37.88
CA PHE A 38 -8.09 -23.86 39.00
C PHE A 38 -9.50 -24.20 38.52
N VAL A 39 -9.95 -23.62 37.40
CA VAL A 39 -11.27 -23.94 36.81
C VAL A 39 -11.35 -25.44 36.47
N GLY A 40 -10.32 -26.01 35.85
CA GLY A 40 -10.28 -27.44 35.53
C GLY A 40 -10.36 -28.33 36.79
N ILE A 41 -9.61 -27.95 37.84
CA ILE A 41 -9.62 -28.65 39.14
C ILE A 41 -11.03 -28.54 39.81
N ALA A 42 -11.62 -27.36 39.80
CA ALA A 42 -12.93 -27.08 40.39
C ALA A 42 -14.03 -27.90 39.71
N ILE A 43 -14.03 -28.02 38.37
CA ILE A 43 -14.97 -28.86 37.62
C ILE A 43 -14.87 -30.31 38.07
N ASN A 44 -13.65 -30.86 38.18
CA ASN A 44 -13.47 -32.25 38.63
C ASN A 44 -13.87 -32.44 40.11
N PHE A 45 -13.65 -31.44 40.97
CA PHE A 45 -14.08 -31.47 42.36
C PHE A 45 -15.59 -31.47 42.49
N ILE A 46 -16.31 -30.68 41.68
CA ILE A 46 -17.77 -30.68 41.60
C ILE A 46 -18.28 -32.04 41.17
N GLU A 47 -17.68 -32.68 40.14
CA GLU A 47 -18.04 -34.02 39.72
C GLU A 47 -17.84 -35.06 40.82
N LEU A 48 -16.77 -34.93 41.59
CA LEU A 48 -16.49 -35.79 42.71
C LEU A 48 -17.48 -35.62 43.88
N SER A 49 -17.85 -34.38 44.20
CA SER A 49 -18.70 -34.05 45.37
C SER A 49 -20.18 -34.36 45.13
N PHE A 50 -20.69 -34.14 43.92
CA PHE A 50 -22.12 -34.27 43.61
C PHE A 50 -22.45 -35.58 42.88
N GLY A 51 -21.47 -36.45 42.61
CA GLY A 51 -21.66 -37.75 41.93
C GLY A 51 -22.20 -37.68 40.52
N LYS A 52 -22.30 -36.46 39.94
CA LYS A 52 -22.76 -36.24 38.56
C LYS A 52 -21.59 -36.36 37.61
N SER A 53 -21.73 -37.16 36.54
CA SER A 53 -20.69 -37.28 35.51
C SER A 53 -20.97 -36.25 34.40
N PHE A 54 -19.99 -35.40 34.12
CA PHE A 54 -20.05 -34.50 32.97
C PHE A 54 -19.84 -35.24 31.64
N GLY A 55 -20.35 -34.68 30.57
CA GLY A 55 -20.15 -35.23 29.21
C GLY A 55 -18.68 -35.25 28.80
N ALA A 56 -18.35 -36.09 27.81
CA ALA A 56 -16.98 -36.33 27.33
C ALA A 56 -16.23 -35.04 26.95
N ILE A 57 -16.92 -34.07 26.35
CA ILE A 57 -16.35 -32.77 25.93
C ILE A 57 -15.89 -31.98 27.15
N VAL A 58 -16.71 -31.90 28.20
CA VAL A 58 -16.37 -31.14 29.42
C VAL A 58 -15.16 -31.77 30.12
N LYS A 59 -15.09 -33.11 30.15
CA LYS A 59 -13.93 -33.85 30.69
C LYS A 59 -12.67 -33.57 29.89
N LEU A 60 -12.77 -33.61 28.56
CA LEU A 60 -11.64 -33.29 27.70
C LEU A 60 -11.09 -31.91 27.95
N ILE A 61 -11.96 -30.90 28.06
CA ILE A 61 -11.59 -29.51 28.38
C ILE A 61 -10.93 -29.43 29.78
N MET A 62 -11.49 -30.11 30.73
CA MET A 62 -10.95 -30.19 32.10
C MET A 62 -9.51 -30.75 32.10
N TYR A 63 -9.28 -31.90 31.43
CA TYR A 63 -7.94 -32.51 31.34
C TYR A 63 -6.97 -31.61 30.57
N LEU A 64 -7.43 -30.98 29.50
CA LEU A 64 -6.63 -30.03 28.71
C LEU A 64 -6.14 -28.87 29.57
N LEU A 65 -7.04 -28.22 30.30
CA LEU A 65 -6.73 -27.01 31.08
C LEU A 65 -5.91 -27.31 32.34
N SER A 66 -6.23 -28.41 33.05
CA SER A 66 -5.65 -28.68 34.38
C SER A 66 -4.36 -29.46 34.33
N VAL A 67 -4.11 -30.25 33.27
CA VAL A 67 -2.93 -31.14 33.21
C VAL A 67 -2.12 -30.92 31.92
N ILE A 68 -2.74 -31.11 30.77
CA ILE A 68 -2.02 -31.14 29.49
C ILE A 68 -1.33 -29.79 29.23
N LEU A 69 -2.07 -28.71 29.34
CA LEU A 69 -1.57 -27.36 29.07
C LEU A 69 -0.45 -26.94 30.04
N PRO A 70 -0.58 -27.13 31.38
CA PRO A 70 0.50 -26.90 32.33
C PRO A 70 1.77 -27.71 32.07
N ILE A 71 1.65 -29.01 31.83
CA ILE A 71 2.80 -29.88 31.52
C ILE A 71 3.48 -29.42 30.25
N PHE A 72 2.72 -29.11 29.20
CA PHE A 72 3.25 -28.63 27.92
C PHE A 72 4.08 -27.36 28.11
N PHE A 73 3.57 -26.39 28.88
CA PHE A 73 4.32 -25.15 29.13
C PHE A 73 5.55 -25.36 30.02
N ILE A 74 5.47 -26.19 31.08
CA ILE A 74 6.63 -26.54 31.89
C ILE A 74 7.71 -27.22 31.03
N TRP A 75 7.31 -28.12 30.14
CA TRP A 75 8.21 -28.80 29.22
C TRP A 75 8.88 -27.87 28.21
N LEU A 76 8.12 -26.91 27.63
CA LEU A 76 8.66 -25.91 26.71
C LEU A 76 9.70 -25.00 27.40
N GLU A 77 9.43 -24.58 28.63
CA GLU A 77 10.37 -23.80 29.42
C GLU A 77 11.61 -24.60 29.76
N TYR A 78 11.45 -25.87 30.17
CA TYR A 78 12.59 -26.74 30.52
C TYR A 78 13.54 -26.92 29.33
N LYS A 79 13.02 -27.03 28.13
CA LYS A 79 13.83 -27.10 26.90
C LYS A 79 14.44 -25.77 26.51
N LYS A 80 14.23 -24.67 27.25
CA LYS A 80 14.65 -23.29 26.91
C LYS A 80 14.29 -22.84 25.50
N LYS A 81 13.29 -23.50 24.88
CA LYS A 81 12.88 -23.17 23.51
C LYS A 81 11.92 -21.98 23.46
N ILE A 82 11.09 -21.80 24.51
CA ILE A 82 10.03 -20.75 24.51
C ILE A 82 9.76 -20.40 25.97
N ASP A 83 9.74 -19.11 26.31
CA ASP A 83 9.22 -18.64 27.60
C ASP A 83 7.70 -18.53 27.50
N PHE A 84 6.98 -19.15 28.44
CA PHE A 84 5.51 -19.14 28.44
C PHE A 84 4.95 -17.73 28.52
N ALA A 85 5.56 -16.89 29.31
CA ALA A 85 5.12 -15.52 29.48
C ALA A 85 5.22 -14.73 28.16
N GLU A 86 6.33 -14.88 27.43
CA GLU A 86 6.47 -14.27 26.10
C GLU A 86 5.36 -14.71 25.15
N VAL A 87 5.11 -16.03 25.06
CA VAL A 87 4.03 -16.58 24.21
C VAL A 87 2.66 -16.04 24.63
N PHE A 88 2.41 -15.94 25.94
CA PHE A 88 1.15 -15.41 26.46
C PHE A 88 0.94 -13.94 26.07
N TYR A 89 1.93 -13.08 26.29
CA TYR A 89 1.86 -11.66 25.92
C TYR A 89 1.63 -11.47 24.41
N VAL A 90 2.38 -12.22 23.58
CA VAL A 90 2.21 -12.21 22.12
C VAL A 90 0.80 -12.66 21.72
N LEU A 91 0.29 -13.73 22.35
CA LEU A 91 -1.07 -14.24 22.05
C LEU A 91 -2.15 -13.21 22.43
N VAL A 92 -2.04 -12.61 23.63
CA VAL A 92 -2.98 -11.59 24.08
C VAL A 92 -2.94 -10.37 23.15
N ALA A 93 -1.73 -9.93 22.75
CA ALA A 93 -1.58 -8.83 21.81
C ALA A 93 -2.25 -9.14 20.47
N LYS A 94 -2.01 -10.34 19.89
CA LYS A 94 -2.66 -10.76 18.63
C LYS A 94 -4.18 -10.77 18.73
N VAL A 95 -4.73 -11.36 19.78
CA VAL A 95 -6.19 -11.42 19.98
C VAL A 95 -6.77 -10.02 20.13
N THR A 96 -6.11 -9.15 20.89
CA THR A 96 -6.59 -7.78 21.10
C THR A 96 -6.48 -6.92 19.83
N ILE A 97 -5.48 -7.14 18.98
CA ILE A 97 -5.40 -6.53 17.63
C ILE A 97 -6.57 -7.00 16.76
N LEU A 98 -6.84 -8.31 16.71
CA LEU A 98 -7.93 -8.89 15.92
C LEU A 98 -9.32 -8.33 16.29
N ILE A 99 -9.55 -8.05 17.57
CA ILE A 99 -10.82 -7.45 18.06
C ILE A 99 -10.82 -5.91 18.05
N GLY A 100 -9.81 -5.29 17.40
CA GLY A 100 -9.72 -3.83 17.25
C GLY A 100 -9.32 -3.05 18.50
N LYS A 101 -8.82 -3.72 19.56
CA LYS A 101 -8.38 -3.09 20.81
C LYS A 101 -6.88 -2.84 20.84
N GLU A 102 -6.41 -1.98 19.92
CA GLU A 102 -4.97 -1.74 19.71
C GLU A 102 -4.25 -1.13 20.92
N GLU A 103 -4.88 -0.23 21.65
CA GLU A 103 -4.28 0.35 22.88
C GLU A 103 -4.04 -0.71 23.96
N VAL A 104 -4.92 -1.72 24.06
CA VAL A 104 -4.72 -2.84 24.98
C VAL A 104 -3.55 -3.70 24.52
N ALA A 105 -3.49 -4.02 23.21
CA ALA A 105 -2.39 -4.76 22.62
C ALA A 105 -1.05 -4.07 22.88
N LYS A 106 -0.98 -2.77 22.62
CA LYS A 106 0.21 -1.95 22.88
C LYS A 106 0.69 -2.02 24.32
N LYS A 107 -0.25 -1.93 25.29
CA LYS A 107 0.12 -2.05 26.72
C LYS A 107 0.78 -3.39 27.02
N TYR A 108 0.25 -4.50 26.51
CA TYR A 108 0.83 -5.83 26.71
C TYR A 108 2.17 -5.98 25.99
N LEU A 109 2.32 -5.41 24.79
CA LEU A 109 3.57 -5.46 24.04
C LEU A 109 4.67 -4.63 24.70
N LEU A 110 4.36 -3.46 25.25
CA LEU A 110 5.32 -2.67 26.02
C LEU A 110 5.80 -3.44 27.24
N GLN A 111 4.91 -4.09 28.00
CA GLN A 111 5.30 -4.95 29.11
C GLN A 111 6.14 -6.16 28.65
N LEU A 112 5.84 -6.68 27.45
CA LEU A 112 6.60 -7.77 26.86
C LEU A 112 8.04 -7.35 26.56
N VAL A 113 8.24 -6.25 25.82
CA VAL A 113 9.59 -5.82 25.41
C VAL A 113 10.42 -5.29 26.59
N GLU A 114 9.77 -4.72 27.61
CA GLU A 114 10.42 -4.34 28.86
C GLU A 114 10.99 -5.57 29.60
N LYS A 115 10.21 -6.65 29.66
CA LYS A 115 10.58 -7.87 30.37
C LYS A 115 11.45 -8.81 29.55
N TYR A 116 11.26 -8.81 28.25
CA TYR A 116 11.96 -9.62 27.24
C TYR A 116 12.51 -8.74 26.11
N PRO A 117 13.60 -8.01 26.35
CA PRO A 117 14.17 -7.07 25.37
C PRO A 117 14.58 -7.72 24.04
N ASN A 118 14.77 -9.05 24.02
CA ASN A 118 15.13 -9.82 22.83
C ASN A 118 13.92 -10.50 22.17
N SER A 119 12.70 -10.07 22.48
CA SER A 119 11.49 -10.63 21.87
C SER A 119 11.27 -10.05 20.47
N ILE A 120 11.73 -10.77 19.44
CA ILE A 120 11.53 -10.39 18.03
C ILE A 120 10.05 -10.11 17.73
N LYS A 121 9.14 -10.98 18.22
CA LYS A 121 7.70 -10.80 18.00
C LYS A 121 7.13 -9.61 18.75
N GLY A 122 7.64 -9.34 19.96
CA GLY A 122 7.23 -8.18 20.75
C GLY A 122 7.51 -6.87 20.02
N HIS A 123 8.74 -6.69 19.58
CA HIS A 123 9.18 -5.53 18.83
C HIS A 123 8.45 -5.42 17.47
N LYS A 124 8.35 -6.53 16.71
CA LYS A 124 7.63 -6.53 15.41
C LYS A 124 6.19 -6.06 15.54
N TYR A 125 5.41 -6.63 16.48
CA TYR A 125 3.99 -6.21 16.63
C TYR A 125 3.84 -4.80 17.21
N LEU A 126 4.76 -4.35 18.03
CA LEU A 126 4.77 -2.99 18.55
C LEU A 126 5.04 -1.99 17.41
N ALA A 127 6.00 -2.31 16.53
CA ALA A 127 6.29 -1.55 15.33
C ALA A 127 5.07 -1.46 14.40
N GLU A 128 4.38 -2.57 14.15
CA GLU A 128 3.16 -2.62 13.32
C GLU A 128 2.03 -1.72 13.88
N ILE A 129 1.87 -1.68 15.22
CA ILE A 129 0.89 -0.79 15.86
C ILE A 129 1.30 0.67 15.70
N TYR A 130 2.58 1.00 15.85
CA TYR A 130 3.06 2.36 15.66
C TYR A 130 2.96 2.79 14.19
N GLU A 131 3.29 1.92 13.23
CA GLU A 131 3.15 2.17 11.80
C GLU A 131 1.69 2.49 11.44
N LYS A 132 0.73 1.69 11.94
CA LYS A 132 -0.70 1.91 11.73
C LYS A 132 -1.21 3.20 12.37
N ALA A 133 -0.62 3.61 13.49
CA ALA A 133 -0.92 4.88 14.15
C ALA A 133 -0.16 6.07 13.55
N GLU A 134 0.51 5.90 12.41
CA GLU A 134 1.32 6.91 11.71
C GLU A 134 2.45 7.50 12.58
N LYS A 135 2.89 6.76 13.60
CA LYS A 135 4.03 7.11 14.46
C LYS A 135 5.30 6.48 13.92
N TYR A 136 5.73 6.99 12.77
CA TYR A 136 6.75 6.35 11.94
C TYR A 136 8.12 6.25 12.61
N GLU A 137 8.54 7.25 13.41
CA GLU A 137 9.81 7.23 14.13
C GLU A 137 9.83 6.11 15.18
N LEU A 138 8.73 5.95 15.94
CA LEU A 138 8.63 4.88 16.93
C LEU A 138 8.54 3.49 16.26
N ALA A 139 7.83 3.42 15.13
CA ALA A 139 7.76 2.19 14.34
C ALA A 139 9.15 1.79 13.83
N LEU A 140 9.93 2.75 13.34
CA LEU A 140 11.28 2.54 12.84
C LEU A 140 12.19 2.00 13.94
N GLU A 141 12.21 2.62 15.12
CA GLU A 141 12.99 2.18 16.27
C GLU A 141 12.71 0.70 16.64
N GLU A 142 11.44 0.31 16.63
CA GLU A 142 11.05 -1.05 16.98
C GLU A 142 11.33 -2.06 15.85
N TYR A 143 11.26 -1.65 14.56
CA TYR A 143 11.71 -2.49 13.45
C TYR A 143 13.23 -2.65 13.40
N GLU A 144 14.00 -1.59 13.69
CA GLU A 144 15.46 -1.66 13.81
C GLU A 144 15.87 -2.67 14.88
N LYS A 145 15.28 -2.64 16.08
CA LYS A 145 15.48 -3.66 17.12
C LYS A 145 15.10 -5.07 16.64
N THR A 146 14.00 -5.18 15.87
CA THR A 146 13.60 -6.47 15.32
C THR A 146 14.64 -7.01 14.34
N TYR A 147 15.20 -6.15 13.49
CA TYR A 147 16.22 -6.50 12.51
C TYR A 147 17.57 -6.82 13.17
N GLU A 148 17.98 -6.08 14.18
CA GLU A 148 19.19 -6.39 14.97
C GLU A 148 19.14 -7.80 15.56
N LEU A 149 17.95 -8.25 16.01
CA LEU A 149 17.72 -9.57 16.58
C LEU A 149 17.62 -10.68 15.51
N ASN A 150 17.25 -10.34 14.28
CA ASN A 150 17.10 -11.27 13.14
C ASN A 150 17.40 -10.59 11.81
N GLN A 151 18.68 -10.51 11.46
CA GLN A 151 19.18 -9.84 10.26
C GLN A 151 18.82 -10.55 8.94
N ASP A 152 18.28 -11.76 8.98
CA ASP A 152 17.84 -12.49 7.79
C ASP A 152 16.40 -12.09 7.36
N ASP A 153 15.68 -11.30 8.15
CA ASP A 153 14.29 -10.90 7.86
C ASP A 153 14.25 -9.74 6.87
N LYS A 154 14.23 -10.11 5.58
CA LYS A 154 14.17 -9.14 4.47
C LYS A 154 12.87 -8.33 4.45
N GLU A 155 11.78 -8.86 5.01
CA GLU A 155 10.51 -8.14 5.11
C GLU A 155 10.64 -6.96 6.08
N ILE A 156 11.26 -7.19 7.23
CA ILE A 156 11.54 -6.14 8.22
C ILE A 156 12.50 -5.10 7.63
N TYR A 157 13.56 -5.54 6.94
CA TYR A 157 14.53 -4.64 6.32
C TYR A 157 13.88 -3.75 5.24
N LEU A 158 12.94 -4.31 4.46
CA LEU A 158 12.11 -3.54 3.52
C LEU A 158 11.25 -2.49 4.25
N LYS A 159 10.61 -2.86 5.36
CA LYS A 159 9.79 -1.94 6.15
C LYS A 159 10.62 -0.78 6.72
N ILE A 160 11.84 -1.06 7.18
CA ILE A 160 12.79 -0.03 7.62
C ILE A 160 13.08 0.94 6.47
N GLY A 161 13.45 0.44 5.29
CA GLY A 161 13.71 1.26 4.10
C GLY A 161 12.52 2.13 3.70
N LYS A 162 11.32 1.58 3.72
CA LYS A 162 10.06 2.30 3.44
C LYS A 162 9.81 3.41 4.46
N LEU A 163 9.95 3.12 5.75
CA LEU A 163 9.75 4.10 6.81
C LEU A 163 10.79 5.22 6.77
N CYS A 164 12.06 4.89 6.53
CA CYS A 164 13.10 5.89 6.31
C CYS A 164 12.72 6.87 5.19
N GLY A 165 12.17 6.37 4.08
CA GLY A 165 11.64 7.21 3.01
C GLY A 165 10.49 8.11 3.48
N SER A 166 9.55 7.57 4.27
CA SER A 166 8.38 8.30 4.75
C SER A 166 8.70 9.42 5.74
N ILE A 167 9.76 9.28 6.55
CA ILE A 167 10.20 10.29 7.53
C ILE A 167 11.29 11.23 6.98
N GLY A 168 11.61 11.15 5.68
CA GLY A 168 12.60 12.02 5.04
C GLY A 168 14.05 11.60 5.22
N ARG A 169 14.34 10.40 5.76
CA ARG A 169 15.70 9.81 5.81
C ARG A 169 16.03 9.12 4.49
N GLU A 170 15.91 9.86 3.37
CA GLU A 170 15.94 9.33 2.01
C GLU A 170 17.26 8.62 1.66
N LYS A 171 18.41 9.14 2.14
CA LYS A 171 19.71 8.51 1.87
C LYS A 171 19.80 7.08 2.42
N GLU A 172 19.33 6.90 3.65
CA GLU A 172 19.29 5.58 4.29
C GLU A 172 18.29 4.65 3.60
N ALA A 173 17.13 5.19 3.23
CA ALA A 173 16.15 4.43 2.46
C ALA A 173 16.73 3.90 1.14
N ILE A 174 17.44 4.74 0.39
CA ILE A 174 18.09 4.38 -0.87
C ILE A 174 19.17 3.30 -0.65
N GLU A 175 19.97 3.41 0.42
CA GLU A 175 21.00 2.44 0.75
C GLU A 175 20.39 1.07 1.07
N ILE A 176 19.42 1.02 1.97
CA ILE A 176 18.72 -0.19 2.42
C ILE A 176 18.01 -0.87 1.24
N LEU A 177 17.21 -0.13 0.49
CA LEU A 177 16.45 -0.67 -0.64
C LEU A 177 17.40 -1.10 -1.78
N GLY A 178 18.46 -0.33 -2.02
CA GLY A 178 19.50 -0.68 -2.98
C GLY A 178 20.24 -1.97 -2.61
N GLU A 179 20.52 -2.19 -1.33
CA GLU A 179 21.10 -3.43 -0.83
C GLU A 179 20.15 -4.63 -1.03
N LEU A 180 18.87 -4.45 -0.68
CA LEU A 180 17.85 -5.48 -0.90
C LEU A 180 17.78 -5.93 -2.36
N ILE A 181 17.80 -4.97 -3.30
CA ILE A 181 17.76 -5.26 -4.75
C ILE A 181 19.07 -5.89 -5.22
N ARG A 182 20.22 -5.49 -4.71
CA ARG A 182 21.52 -6.16 -5.03
C ARG A 182 21.51 -7.62 -4.61
N ASN A 183 20.97 -7.92 -3.42
CA ASN A 183 20.90 -9.27 -2.86
C ASN A 183 19.78 -10.11 -3.48
N LYS A 184 18.70 -9.48 -3.92
CA LYS A 184 17.54 -10.10 -4.55
C LYS A 184 16.99 -9.19 -5.65
N PRO A 185 17.54 -9.30 -6.89
CA PRO A 185 17.18 -8.39 -8.00
C PRO A 185 15.73 -8.48 -8.46
N ASP A 186 15.03 -9.58 -8.18
CA ASP A 186 13.61 -9.79 -8.44
C ASP A 186 12.68 -9.27 -7.31
N TYR A 187 13.24 -8.53 -6.34
CA TYR A 187 12.44 -7.99 -5.23
C TYR A 187 11.65 -6.75 -5.68
N TYR A 188 10.49 -7.05 -6.27
CA TYR A 188 9.60 -6.07 -6.89
C TYR A 188 9.26 -4.89 -5.98
N GLU A 189 8.84 -5.17 -4.75
CA GLU A 189 8.38 -4.14 -3.82
C GLU A 189 9.51 -3.16 -3.43
N ALA A 190 10.73 -3.68 -3.22
CA ALA A 190 11.90 -2.84 -2.96
C ALA A 190 12.23 -1.94 -4.17
N SER A 191 12.11 -2.48 -5.39
CA SER A 191 12.37 -1.73 -6.63
C SER A 191 11.34 -0.60 -6.81
N MET A 192 10.06 -0.87 -6.55
CA MET A 192 9.01 0.14 -6.64
C MET A 192 9.24 1.28 -5.64
N ILE A 193 9.49 0.95 -4.37
CA ILE A 193 9.71 1.95 -3.33
C ILE A 193 10.96 2.78 -3.60
N LEU A 194 12.06 2.13 -4.02
CA LEU A 194 13.30 2.84 -4.36
C LEU A 194 13.09 3.82 -5.50
N ALA A 195 12.45 3.37 -6.57
CA ALA A 195 12.18 4.23 -7.72
C ALA A 195 11.26 5.40 -7.37
N ASP A 196 10.29 5.20 -6.47
CA ASP A 196 9.41 6.27 -5.99
C ASP A 196 10.16 7.32 -5.17
N ILE A 197 11.09 6.89 -4.31
CA ILE A 197 11.97 7.80 -3.56
C ILE A 197 12.87 8.59 -4.53
N LEU A 198 13.47 7.93 -5.53
CA LEU A 198 14.30 8.58 -6.53
C LEU A 198 13.50 9.59 -7.37
N ASN A 199 12.27 9.26 -7.75
CA ASN A 199 11.37 10.18 -8.44
C ASN A 199 11.03 11.42 -7.59
N SER A 200 10.77 11.23 -6.29
CA SER A 200 10.49 12.35 -5.37
C SER A 200 11.70 13.29 -5.23
N LYS A 201 12.91 12.74 -5.30
CA LYS A 201 14.17 13.49 -5.33
C LYS A 201 14.50 14.09 -6.70
N LYS A 202 13.68 13.84 -7.72
CA LYS A 202 13.94 14.21 -9.12
C LYS A 202 15.17 13.53 -9.74
N GLU A 203 15.62 12.43 -9.16
CA GLU A 203 16.67 11.55 -9.69
C GLU A 203 16.04 10.56 -10.68
N PHE A 204 15.41 11.11 -11.74
CA PHE A 204 14.57 10.35 -12.66
C PHE A 204 15.34 9.31 -13.48
N LYS A 205 16.59 9.61 -13.84
CA LYS A 205 17.43 8.68 -14.61
C LYS A 205 17.77 7.43 -13.83
N GLU A 206 18.04 7.59 -12.54
CA GLU A 206 18.30 6.51 -11.60
C GLU A 206 17.03 5.67 -11.39
N ALA A 207 15.86 6.32 -11.24
CA ALA A 207 14.58 5.64 -11.16
C ALA A 207 14.29 4.79 -12.41
N VAL A 208 14.55 5.31 -13.60
CA VAL A 208 14.45 4.55 -14.87
C VAL A 208 15.30 3.29 -14.83
N GLN A 209 16.56 3.39 -14.36
CA GLN A 209 17.45 2.22 -14.26
C GLN A 209 16.89 1.15 -13.30
N VAL A 210 16.31 1.56 -12.19
CA VAL A 210 15.69 0.64 -11.24
C VAL A 210 14.51 -0.09 -11.87
N TYR A 211 13.60 0.62 -12.56
CA TYR A 211 12.46 0.01 -13.24
C TYR A 211 12.91 -0.92 -14.38
N MET A 212 13.87 -0.49 -15.20
CA MET A 212 14.39 -1.30 -16.29
C MET A 212 15.06 -2.58 -15.77
N ASN A 213 15.78 -2.50 -14.65
CA ASN A 213 16.34 -3.69 -14.02
C ASN A 213 15.26 -4.64 -13.49
N ALA A 214 14.21 -4.12 -12.85
CA ALA A 214 13.08 -4.93 -12.40
C ALA A 214 12.36 -5.63 -13.57
N LEU A 215 12.19 -4.94 -14.71
CA LEU A 215 11.58 -5.49 -15.92
C LEU A 215 12.38 -6.66 -16.53
N LYS A 216 13.71 -6.77 -16.32
CA LYS A 216 14.47 -7.95 -16.74
C LYS A 216 14.00 -9.25 -16.09
N TYR A 217 13.48 -9.14 -14.85
CA TYR A 217 12.97 -10.28 -14.08
C TYR A 217 11.46 -10.44 -14.21
N ARG A 218 10.75 -9.36 -14.57
CA ARG A 218 9.29 -9.31 -14.73
C ARG A 218 8.91 -8.63 -16.05
N PRO A 219 9.21 -9.23 -17.20
CA PRO A 219 9.06 -8.57 -18.50
C PRO A 219 7.60 -8.32 -18.91
N ALA A 220 6.64 -8.99 -18.27
CA ALA A 220 5.20 -8.82 -18.54
C ALA A 220 4.48 -8.15 -17.38
N ASP A 221 5.14 -7.30 -16.62
CA ASP A 221 4.55 -6.58 -15.50
C ASP A 221 4.06 -5.20 -15.99
N TYR A 222 2.73 -5.05 -16.13
CA TYR A 222 2.11 -3.81 -16.61
C TYR A 222 2.34 -2.62 -15.66
N ASP A 223 2.45 -2.88 -14.35
CA ASP A 223 2.60 -1.85 -13.35
C ASP A 223 4.00 -1.22 -13.42
N LEU A 224 5.04 -2.04 -13.64
CA LEU A 224 6.39 -1.55 -13.91
C LEU A 224 6.45 -0.68 -15.18
N TYR A 225 5.80 -1.10 -16.26
CA TYR A 225 5.75 -0.28 -17.48
C TYR A 225 5.00 1.03 -17.25
N TYR A 226 3.90 0.99 -16.53
CA TYR A 226 3.12 2.19 -16.20
C TYR A 226 3.96 3.20 -15.40
N HIS A 227 4.61 2.76 -14.32
CA HIS A 227 5.46 3.62 -13.50
C HIS A 227 6.73 4.10 -14.23
N LEU A 228 7.29 3.27 -15.11
CA LEU A 228 8.39 3.67 -15.99
C LEU A 228 7.93 4.76 -16.99
N GLY A 229 6.73 4.61 -17.56
CA GLY A 229 6.10 5.62 -18.41
C GLY A 229 5.90 6.95 -17.67
N MET A 230 5.41 6.91 -16.43
CA MET A 230 5.32 8.09 -15.56
C MET A 230 6.68 8.77 -15.35
N THR A 231 7.72 7.98 -15.12
CA THR A 231 9.08 8.52 -14.92
C THR A 231 9.64 9.15 -16.19
N TYR A 232 9.39 8.55 -17.37
CA TYR A 232 9.76 9.16 -18.65
C TYR A 232 8.96 10.44 -18.92
N THR A 233 7.71 10.51 -18.51
CA THR A 233 6.91 11.75 -18.56
C THR A 233 7.57 12.87 -17.75
N LEU A 234 8.06 12.56 -16.53
CA LEU A 234 8.78 13.51 -15.69
C LEU A 234 10.13 13.93 -16.30
N LEU A 235 10.74 13.09 -17.11
CA LEU A 235 11.95 13.41 -17.89
C LEU A 235 11.66 14.20 -19.17
N ASN A 236 10.40 14.47 -19.52
CA ASN A 236 9.95 15.02 -20.80
C ASN A 236 10.28 14.12 -22.01
N ASP A 237 10.60 12.84 -21.79
CA ASP A 237 10.79 11.86 -22.87
C ASP A 237 9.45 11.20 -23.19
N PHE A 238 8.56 12.00 -23.83
CA PHE A 238 7.19 11.60 -24.13
C PHE A 238 7.14 10.42 -25.13
N ALA A 239 8.16 10.27 -25.97
CA ALA A 239 8.21 9.15 -26.90
C ALA A 239 8.36 7.81 -26.14
N LYS A 240 9.33 7.71 -25.24
CA LYS A 240 9.48 6.51 -24.40
C LYS A 240 8.36 6.33 -23.40
N ALA A 241 7.80 7.44 -22.87
CA ALA A 241 6.61 7.38 -22.02
C ALA A 241 5.44 6.71 -22.76
N LYS A 242 5.17 7.12 -24.02
CA LYS A 242 4.14 6.54 -24.88
C LYS A 242 4.34 5.04 -25.07
N GLU A 243 5.55 4.61 -25.44
CA GLU A 243 5.88 3.17 -25.60
C GLU A 243 5.62 2.36 -24.32
N CYS A 244 5.98 2.92 -23.17
CA CYS A 244 5.75 2.26 -21.88
C CYS A 244 4.26 2.16 -21.54
N TYR A 245 3.49 3.22 -21.75
CA TYR A 245 2.04 3.18 -21.52
C TYR A 245 1.32 2.25 -22.50
N GLU A 246 1.76 2.20 -23.78
CA GLU A 246 1.22 1.26 -24.75
C GLU A 246 1.47 -0.20 -24.31
N LYS A 247 2.67 -0.53 -23.86
CA LYS A 247 2.98 -1.85 -23.30
C LYS A 247 2.14 -2.16 -22.07
N ALA A 248 2.02 -1.21 -21.15
CA ALA A 248 1.19 -1.39 -19.95
C ALA A 248 -0.27 -1.66 -20.31
N ALA A 249 -0.86 -0.87 -21.23
CA ALA A 249 -2.23 -1.03 -21.68
C ALA A 249 -2.44 -2.32 -22.51
N GLN A 250 -1.42 -2.77 -23.22
CA GLN A 250 -1.45 -4.02 -23.97
C GLN A 250 -1.46 -5.25 -23.06
N ILE A 251 -0.67 -5.22 -21.97
CA ILE A 251 -0.60 -6.31 -20.99
C ILE A 251 -1.87 -6.32 -20.13
N ASN A 252 -2.33 -5.16 -19.68
CA ASN A 252 -3.55 -5.00 -18.90
C ASN A 252 -4.53 -4.08 -19.62
N SER A 253 -5.47 -4.66 -20.34
CA SER A 253 -6.48 -3.91 -21.08
C SER A 253 -7.45 -3.10 -20.21
N ALA A 254 -7.55 -3.38 -18.92
CA ALA A 254 -8.35 -2.62 -17.96
C ALA A 254 -7.58 -1.49 -17.27
N LEU A 255 -6.32 -1.23 -17.68
CA LEU A 255 -5.53 -0.14 -17.12
C LEU A 255 -5.88 1.20 -17.81
N TYR A 256 -7.04 1.75 -17.47
CA TYR A 256 -7.54 2.99 -18.07
C TYR A 256 -6.64 4.19 -17.84
N HIS A 257 -5.90 4.24 -16.71
CA HIS A 257 -4.93 5.29 -16.45
C HIS A 257 -3.80 5.35 -17.50
N ALA A 258 -3.33 4.21 -17.99
CA ALA A 258 -2.35 4.19 -19.08
C ALA A 258 -2.93 4.74 -20.39
N ARG A 259 -4.17 4.39 -20.72
CA ARG A 259 -4.88 4.94 -21.90
C ARG A 259 -5.13 6.43 -21.76
N TYR A 260 -5.51 6.87 -20.58
CA TYR A 260 -5.69 8.28 -20.27
C TYR A 260 -4.39 9.06 -20.50
N SER A 261 -3.25 8.56 -20.01
CA SER A 261 -1.93 9.16 -20.26
C SER A 261 -1.54 9.13 -21.75
N LEU A 262 -1.90 8.08 -22.49
CA LEU A 262 -1.74 8.01 -23.95
C LEU A 262 -2.56 9.07 -24.66
N GLY A 263 -3.81 9.28 -24.25
CA GLY A 263 -4.66 10.36 -24.74
C GLY A 263 -4.03 11.73 -24.55
N GLN A 264 -3.49 12.00 -23.36
CA GLN A 264 -2.81 13.24 -23.04
C GLN A 264 -1.54 13.45 -23.88
N ILE A 265 -0.71 12.41 -24.05
CA ILE A 265 0.51 12.50 -24.88
C ILE A 265 0.17 12.70 -26.35
N ASN A 266 -0.85 12.00 -26.89
CA ASN A 266 -1.28 12.20 -28.28
C ASN A 266 -1.84 13.61 -28.49
N LEU A 267 -2.59 14.14 -27.52
CA LEU A 267 -3.06 15.52 -27.56
C LEU A 267 -1.90 16.53 -27.57
N LEU A 268 -0.85 16.26 -26.76
CA LEU A 268 0.37 17.06 -26.74
C LEU A 268 1.08 17.08 -28.09
N TYR A 269 1.08 15.96 -28.81
CA TYR A 269 1.64 15.86 -30.18
C TYR A 269 0.69 16.42 -31.28
N GLY A 270 -0.52 16.82 -30.92
CA GLY A 270 -1.53 17.29 -31.87
C GLY A 270 -2.24 16.16 -32.65
N ASP A 271 -2.06 14.92 -32.22
CA ASP A 271 -2.71 13.75 -32.81
C ASP A 271 -4.14 13.62 -32.21
N LEU A 272 -5.04 14.55 -32.65
CA LEU A 272 -6.37 14.72 -32.04
C LEU A 272 -7.25 13.48 -32.18
N GLU A 273 -7.12 12.74 -33.27
CA GLU A 273 -7.94 11.55 -33.55
C GLU A 273 -7.57 10.39 -32.62
N GLU A 274 -6.27 10.11 -32.46
CA GLU A 274 -5.80 9.08 -31.53
C GLU A 274 -6.07 9.49 -30.07
N ALA A 275 -5.92 10.79 -29.73
CA ALA A 275 -6.25 11.28 -28.40
C ALA A 275 -7.75 11.10 -28.09
N GLU A 276 -8.64 11.46 -29.01
CA GLU A 276 -10.09 11.27 -28.89
C GLU A 276 -10.45 9.80 -28.67
N LYS A 277 -9.84 8.90 -29.44
CA LYS A 277 -10.05 7.47 -29.30
C LYS A 277 -9.67 6.96 -27.89
N TYR A 278 -8.47 7.31 -27.38
CA TYR A 278 -8.06 6.88 -26.06
C TYR A 278 -8.95 7.45 -24.95
N PHE A 279 -9.39 8.71 -25.05
CA PHE A 279 -10.31 9.26 -24.06
C PHE A 279 -11.70 8.64 -24.14
N MET A 280 -12.19 8.28 -25.34
CA MET A 280 -13.44 7.54 -25.48
C MET A 280 -13.38 6.15 -24.84
N GLU A 281 -12.24 5.46 -24.91
CA GLU A 281 -12.04 4.20 -24.18
C GLU A 281 -12.03 4.38 -22.65
N CYS A 282 -11.69 5.57 -22.16
CA CYS A 282 -11.63 5.88 -20.73
C CYS A 282 -12.99 6.23 -20.10
N ILE A 283 -14.01 6.61 -20.89
CA ILE A 283 -15.31 6.99 -20.34
C ILE A 283 -16.07 5.82 -19.68
N GLU A 284 -15.69 4.59 -19.96
CA GLU A 284 -16.25 3.40 -19.32
C GLU A 284 -15.71 3.17 -17.89
N ALA A 285 -14.65 3.89 -17.50
CA ALA A 285 -14.00 3.75 -16.22
C ALA A 285 -14.33 4.93 -15.30
N GLU A 286 -15.12 4.68 -14.28
CA GLU A 286 -15.57 5.67 -13.28
C GLU A 286 -14.42 6.53 -12.70
N GLU A 287 -13.19 5.97 -12.61
CA GLU A 287 -12.03 6.62 -12.02
C GLU A 287 -11.49 7.79 -12.86
N VAL A 288 -11.58 7.72 -14.18
CA VAL A 288 -11.01 8.71 -15.12
C VAL A 288 -12.09 9.35 -16.02
N GLU A 289 -13.34 8.98 -15.85
CA GLU A 289 -14.46 9.39 -16.71
C GLU A 289 -14.59 10.91 -16.83
N SER A 290 -14.64 11.63 -15.71
CA SER A 290 -14.80 13.09 -15.73
C SER A 290 -13.61 13.80 -16.37
N GLY A 291 -12.38 13.29 -16.16
CA GLY A 291 -11.19 13.79 -16.84
C GLY A 291 -11.18 13.49 -18.32
N ALA A 292 -11.66 12.31 -18.75
CA ALA A 292 -11.79 11.96 -20.15
C ALA A 292 -12.77 12.89 -20.87
N TYR A 293 -13.95 13.16 -20.30
CA TYR A 293 -14.89 14.13 -20.85
C TYR A 293 -14.34 15.54 -20.92
N TYR A 294 -13.55 15.97 -19.93
CA TYR A 294 -12.85 17.25 -20.00
C TYR A 294 -11.92 17.34 -21.21
N TYR A 295 -11.11 16.31 -21.49
CA TYR A 295 -10.22 16.32 -22.65
C TYR A 295 -10.98 16.15 -23.98
N LEU A 296 -12.05 15.35 -24.01
CA LEU A 296 -12.94 15.26 -25.17
C LEU A 296 -13.59 16.60 -25.50
N ALA A 297 -14.04 17.33 -24.48
CA ALA A 297 -14.55 18.69 -24.67
C ALA A 297 -13.49 19.62 -25.28
N ARG A 298 -12.26 19.52 -24.78
CA ARG A 298 -11.12 20.32 -25.26
C ARG A 298 -10.79 19.99 -26.73
N ILE A 299 -10.77 18.70 -27.10
CA ILE A 299 -10.58 18.24 -28.48
C ILE A 299 -11.71 18.77 -29.38
N ALA A 300 -12.96 18.70 -28.95
CA ALA A 300 -14.10 19.21 -29.70
C ALA A 300 -14.02 20.73 -29.92
N MET A 301 -13.55 21.49 -28.91
CA MET A 301 -13.30 22.94 -29.08
C MET A 301 -12.19 23.21 -30.10
N ILE A 302 -11.09 22.43 -30.08
CA ILE A 302 -10.01 22.57 -31.07
C ILE A 302 -10.49 22.26 -32.48
N LYS A 303 -11.42 21.27 -32.64
CA LYS A 303 -12.04 20.91 -33.93
C LYS A 303 -13.14 21.88 -34.36
N GLY A 304 -13.55 22.82 -33.50
CA GLY A 304 -14.67 23.73 -33.78
C GLY A 304 -16.05 23.14 -33.58
N GLU A 305 -16.15 21.95 -32.97
CA GLU A 305 -17.39 21.20 -32.71
C GLU A 305 -18.07 21.71 -31.42
N THR A 306 -18.51 22.95 -31.40
CA THR A 306 -18.94 23.70 -30.20
C THR A 306 -20.09 23.01 -29.46
N GLU A 307 -21.11 22.47 -30.14
CA GLU A 307 -22.23 21.79 -29.47
C GLU A 307 -21.81 20.47 -28.84
N LYS A 308 -20.89 19.72 -29.47
CA LYS A 308 -20.33 18.51 -28.93
C LYS A 308 -19.47 18.82 -27.67
N ALA A 309 -18.72 19.92 -27.74
CA ALA A 309 -17.94 20.40 -26.60
C ALA A 309 -18.82 20.76 -25.39
N LYS A 310 -19.95 21.48 -25.60
CA LYS A 310 -20.91 21.81 -24.54
C LYS A 310 -21.46 20.55 -23.85
N ASN A 311 -21.82 19.54 -24.66
CA ASN A 311 -22.30 18.29 -24.12
C ASN A 311 -21.26 17.60 -23.23
N TYR A 312 -20.02 17.52 -23.69
CA TYR A 312 -18.93 16.90 -22.89
C TYR A 312 -18.61 17.71 -21.64
N VAL A 313 -18.62 19.06 -21.71
CA VAL A 313 -18.43 19.94 -20.53
C VAL A 313 -19.53 19.66 -19.50
N ASN A 314 -20.81 19.60 -19.92
CA ASN A 314 -21.90 19.33 -18.99
C ASN A 314 -21.75 17.98 -18.28
N ILE A 315 -21.39 16.92 -19.01
CA ILE A 315 -21.16 15.59 -18.42
C ILE A 315 -19.95 15.65 -17.44
N ALA A 316 -18.85 16.27 -17.84
CA ALA A 316 -17.66 16.39 -17.00
C ALA A 316 -17.95 17.12 -15.68
N ILE A 317 -18.74 18.19 -15.72
CA ILE A 317 -19.13 18.97 -14.55
C ILE A 317 -20.15 18.23 -13.67
N GLU A 318 -21.07 17.49 -14.28
CA GLU A 318 -22.03 16.66 -13.54
C GLU A 318 -21.32 15.61 -12.71
N GLU A 319 -20.32 14.92 -13.30
CA GLU A 319 -19.50 13.92 -12.61
C GLU A 319 -18.53 14.54 -11.62
N ASN A 320 -17.92 15.68 -11.99
CA ASN A 320 -16.97 16.38 -11.13
C ASN A 320 -17.17 17.91 -11.17
N PRO A 321 -17.95 18.49 -10.25
CA PRO A 321 -18.26 19.93 -10.22
C PRO A 321 -17.03 20.84 -10.14
N THR A 322 -15.89 20.36 -9.62
CA THR A 322 -14.67 21.17 -9.51
C THR A 322 -14.05 21.50 -10.87
N LEU A 323 -14.40 20.74 -11.91
CA LEU A 323 -13.92 21.00 -13.26
C LEU A 323 -14.50 22.28 -13.87
N TYR A 324 -15.64 22.78 -13.36
CA TYR A 324 -16.22 24.05 -13.84
C TYR A 324 -15.26 25.21 -13.66
N ASP A 325 -14.72 25.39 -12.47
CA ASP A 325 -13.78 26.48 -12.18
C ASP A 325 -12.51 26.34 -13.03
N LYS A 326 -11.98 25.12 -13.17
CA LYS A 326 -10.85 24.82 -14.04
C LYS A 326 -11.11 25.21 -15.49
N MET A 327 -12.29 24.86 -16.04
CA MET A 327 -12.68 25.15 -17.42
C MET A 327 -12.95 26.64 -17.61
N ALA A 328 -13.54 27.31 -16.64
CA ALA A 328 -13.81 28.74 -16.67
C ALA A 328 -12.54 29.59 -16.77
N ASP A 329 -11.44 29.10 -16.18
CA ASP A 329 -10.14 29.75 -16.24
C ASP A 329 -9.39 29.51 -17.58
N GLU A 330 -9.91 28.63 -18.44
CA GLU A 330 -9.27 28.30 -19.71
C GLU A 330 -9.88 29.04 -20.90
N ASN A 331 -9.03 29.78 -21.62
CA ASN A 331 -9.44 30.56 -22.79
C ASN A 331 -10.19 29.74 -23.85
N ILE A 332 -9.87 28.44 -23.97
CA ILE A 332 -10.49 27.57 -24.96
C ILE A 332 -11.99 27.36 -24.73
N PHE A 333 -12.43 27.39 -23.45
CA PHE A 333 -13.83 27.20 -23.08
C PHE A 333 -14.61 28.52 -22.94
N MET A 334 -13.94 29.68 -22.95
CA MET A 334 -14.61 31.00 -22.87
C MET A 334 -15.82 31.16 -23.79
N PRO A 335 -15.79 30.66 -25.05
CA PRO A 335 -16.94 30.83 -25.95
C PRO A 335 -18.21 30.10 -25.53
N ILE A 336 -18.09 29.07 -24.67
CA ILE A 336 -19.20 28.18 -24.30
C ILE A 336 -19.50 28.13 -22.81
N ILE A 337 -18.60 28.60 -21.95
CA ILE A 337 -18.67 28.40 -20.49
C ILE A 337 -19.91 29.05 -19.85
N ASP A 338 -20.40 30.17 -20.40
CA ASP A 338 -21.60 30.83 -19.92
C ASP A 338 -22.91 30.14 -20.36
N GLU A 339 -22.82 29.27 -21.36
CA GLU A 339 -23.96 28.53 -21.90
C GLU A 339 -24.11 27.12 -21.30
N VAL A 340 -23.12 26.66 -20.51
CA VAL A 340 -23.18 25.36 -19.86
C VAL A 340 -23.87 25.44 -18.49
N ASN A 341 -24.34 24.31 -18.01
CA ASN A 341 -25.02 24.19 -16.71
C ASN A 341 -24.05 24.47 -15.57
N LYS A 342 -24.23 25.62 -14.88
CA LYS A 342 -23.44 25.88 -13.67
C LYS A 342 -23.73 24.83 -12.60
N PRO A 343 -22.68 24.24 -11.96
CA PRO A 343 -22.89 23.25 -10.93
C PRO A 343 -23.71 23.86 -9.79
N ARG A 344 -24.81 23.25 -9.44
CA ARG A 344 -25.56 23.59 -8.21
C ARG A 344 -24.69 23.09 -7.07
N LEU A 345 -24.05 23.99 -6.34
CA LEU A 345 -23.41 23.68 -5.07
C LEU A 345 -24.50 23.15 -4.12
N SER A 346 -24.62 21.83 -4.05
CA SER A 346 -25.46 21.20 -3.04
C SER A 346 -24.80 21.44 -1.69
N VAL A 347 -25.51 22.15 -0.81
CA VAL A 347 -25.12 22.42 0.58
C VAL A 347 -25.02 21.11 1.41
N ASP A 348 -25.44 19.99 0.86
CA ASP A 348 -25.36 18.66 1.47
C ASP A 348 -24.20 17.84 0.90
N GLY A 349 -23.03 18.02 1.53
CA GLY A 349 -21.82 17.25 1.29
C GLY A 349 -21.91 15.77 1.68
N LYS A 350 -22.88 15.01 1.15
CA LYS A 350 -23.00 13.56 1.37
C LYS A 350 -23.40 12.79 0.10
N LYS A 351 -22.69 12.98 -1.00
CA LYS A 351 -22.47 11.83 -1.88
C LYS A 351 -21.18 11.18 -1.41
N LYS A 352 -21.28 9.97 -0.88
CA LYS A 352 -20.14 9.10 -0.58
C LYS A 352 -19.45 8.77 -1.90
N ASN A 353 -18.54 9.63 -2.34
CA ASN A 353 -17.59 9.27 -3.38
C ASN A 353 -16.68 8.19 -2.79
N LYS A 354 -17.00 6.94 -3.07
CA LYS A 354 -16.08 5.80 -2.96
C LYS A 354 -15.06 5.86 -4.13
N ARG A 355 -14.57 7.06 -4.46
CA ARG A 355 -13.51 7.19 -5.44
C ARG A 355 -12.23 6.70 -4.78
N LYS A 356 -11.59 5.74 -5.41
CA LYS A 356 -10.20 5.42 -5.14
C LYS A 356 -9.44 6.71 -5.47
N THR A 357 -8.98 7.42 -4.46
CA THR A 357 -8.16 8.63 -4.67
C THR A 357 -6.89 8.19 -5.39
N LEU A 358 -6.61 8.82 -6.54
CA LEU A 358 -5.33 8.71 -7.23
C LEU A 358 -4.19 8.89 -6.22
N SER A 359 -3.12 8.13 -6.36
CA SER A 359 -1.92 8.37 -5.56
C SER A 359 -1.41 9.80 -5.79
N LYS A 360 -0.75 10.38 -4.80
CA LYS A 360 -0.16 11.74 -4.95
C LYS A 360 0.71 11.86 -6.20
N LYS A 361 1.36 10.77 -6.60
CA LYS A 361 2.22 10.71 -7.77
C LYS A 361 1.41 10.72 -9.07
N GLU A 362 0.34 9.94 -9.14
CA GLU A 362 -0.57 9.93 -10.30
C GLU A 362 -1.25 11.28 -10.49
N MET A 363 -1.72 11.91 -9.40
CA MET A 363 -2.25 13.29 -9.44
C MET A 363 -1.21 14.30 -9.92
N PHE A 364 0.06 14.16 -9.51
CA PHE A 364 1.14 15.05 -9.95
C PHE A 364 1.42 14.89 -11.44
N ILE A 365 1.48 13.68 -11.96
CA ILE A 365 1.69 13.39 -13.38
C ILE A 365 0.54 13.91 -14.22
N ASP A 366 -0.70 13.67 -13.80
CA ASP A 366 -1.88 14.17 -14.48
C ASP A 366 -1.88 15.70 -14.54
N LEU A 367 -1.60 16.38 -13.43
CA LEU A 367 -1.46 17.83 -13.37
C LEU A 367 -0.31 18.33 -14.25
N TYR A 368 0.81 17.61 -14.30
CA TYR A 368 1.97 17.98 -15.13
C TYR A 368 1.63 17.91 -16.61
N LEU A 369 1.05 16.81 -17.08
CA LEU A 369 0.61 16.64 -18.48
C LEU A 369 -0.48 17.65 -18.84
N ASP A 370 -1.44 17.87 -17.94
CA ASP A 370 -2.50 18.88 -18.13
C ASP A 370 -1.94 20.28 -18.30
N ASN A 371 -0.99 20.70 -17.46
CA ASN A 371 -0.34 21.99 -17.61
C ASN A 371 0.45 22.13 -18.93
N THR A 372 1.11 21.04 -19.38
CA THR A 372 1.82 21.00 -20.66
C THR A 372 0.83 21.12 -21.82
N CYS A 373 -0.26 20.38 -21.77
CA CYS A 373 -1.35 20.48 -22.76
C CYS A 373 -2.00 21.86 -22.78
N LYS A 374 -2.14 22.53 -21.63
CA LYS A 374 -2.62 23.92 -21.56
C LYS A 374 -1.68 24.90 -22.24
N ILE A 375 -0.37 24.72 -22.11
CA ILE A 375 0.64 25.53 -22.81
C ILE A 375 0.44 25.35 -24.32
N VAL A 376 0.35 24.12 -24.81
CA VAL A 376 0.10 23.81 -26.23
C VAL A 376 -1.23 24.42 -26.71
N GLY A 377 -2.31 24.35 -25.92
CA GLY A 377 -3.61 24.93 -26.29
C GLY A 377 -3.71 26.46 -26.20
N LYS A 378 -2.73 27.14 -25.53
CA LYS A 378 -2.59 28.61 -25.54
C LYS A 378 -1.84 29.16 -26.74
N LEU A 379 -1.23 28.25 -27.50
CA LEU A 379 -0.40 28.58 -28.63
C LEU A 379 -1.30 29.08 -29.77
N ASN A 380 -1.21 30.34 -30.11
CA ASN A 380 -1.80 30.98 -31.29
C ASN A 380 -1.00 30.58 -32.55
N ASN A 381 -1.41 31.02 -33.72
CA ASN A 381 -0.89 30.62 -35.04
C ASN A 381 0.65 30.57 -35.23
N ASN A 382 1.44 31.23 -34.38
CA ASN A 382 2.90 31.06 -34.37
C ASN A 382 3.39 29.71 -33.87
N ASP A 383 2.52 28.97 -33.25
CA ASP A 383 2.85 27.71 -32.54
C ASP A 383 2.54 26.47 -33.38
N ILE A 384 1.74 26.63 -34.44
CA ILE A 384 1.62 25.64 -35.52
C ILE A 384 2.99 25.42 -36.15
N GLU A 385 3.78 26.47 -36.31
CA GLU A 385 5.15 26.41 -36.79
C GLU A 385 6.10 25.67 -35.80
N MET A 386 5.89 25.81 -34.50
CA MET A 386 6.60 25.05 -33.47
C MET A 386 6.20 23.59 -33.45
N MET A 387 4.91 23.25 -33.64
CA MET A 387 4.43 21.88 -33.78
C MET A 387 4.96 21.22 -35.07
N GLU A 388 5.04 21.94 -36.15
CA GLU A 388 5.67 21.45 -37.37
C GLU A 388 7.20 21.24 -37.19
N ASN A 389 7.86 22.09 -36.41
CA ASN A 389 9.26 21.91 -36.08
C ASN A 389 9.48 20.72 -35.14
N VAL A 390 8.59 20.47 -34.18
CA VAL A 390 8.62 19.25 -33.34
C VAL A 390 8.37 18.01 -34.19
N LYS A 391 7.41 18.05 -35.13
CA LYS A 391 7.18 16.96 -36.10
C LYS A 391 8.42 16.71 -36.98
N LYS A 392 9.08 17.76 -37.46
CA LYS A 392 10.31 17.66 -38.26
C LYS A 392 11.47 17.10 -37.43
N THR A 393 11.65 17.51 -36.19
CA THR A 393 12.67 16.97 -35.29
C THR A 393 12.41 15.49 -34.99
N LYS A 394 11.16 15.08 -34.76
CA LYS A 394 10.77 13.68 -34.58
C LYS A 394 11.07 12.83 -35.81
N GLN A 395 10.81 13.37 -37.00
CA GLN A 395 11.10 12.69 -38.28
C GLN A 395 12.60 12.55 -38.51
N GLN A 396 13.41 13.53 -38.07
CA GLN A 396 14.85 13.46 -38.11
C GLN A 396 15.44 12.46 -37.11
N THR A 397 14.87 12.36 -35.92
CA THR A 397 15.30 11.37 -34.91
C THR A 397 15.00 9.96 -35.39
N ILE A 398 13.79 9.72 -35.92
CA ILE A 398 13.42 8.40 -36.50
C ILE A 398 14.30 8.03 -37.68
N ASN A 399 14.74 8.98 -38.50
CA ASN A 399 15.62 8.71 -39.61
C ASN A 399 17.06 8.44 -39.15
N LEU A 400 17.52 9.08 -38.07
CA LEU A 400 18.83 8.81 -37.46
C LEU A 400 18.87 7.41 -36.80
N ASP A 401 17.80 7.02 -36.09
CA ASP A 401 17.72 5.68 -35.51
C ASP A 401 17.67 4.59 -36.58
N ASN A 402 17.01 4.84 -37.73
CA ASN A 402 16.97 3.92 -38.86
C ASN A 402 18.30 3.86 -39.65
N GLU A 403 19.17 4.87 -39.52
CA GLU A 403 20.52 4.85 -40.12
C GLU A 403 21.53 4.12 -39.22
N VAL A 404 21.37 4.23 -37.88
CA VAL A 404 22.20 3.51 -36.89
C VAL A 404 21.90 2.00 -36.84
N GLU A 405 20.70 1.57 -37.22
CA GLU A 405 20.35 0.13 -37.34
C GLU A 405 20.85 -0.50 -38.67
N LYS A 406 21.44 0.30 -39.58
CA LYS A 406 21.95 -0.18 -40.88
C LYS A 406 23.48 -0.20 -41.00
N GLU A 407 24.17 0.28 -39.97
CA GLU A 407 25.62 0.08 -39.79
C GLU A 407 25.87 -1.02 -38.73
#